data_9f2a54b193e7a2c141c7927ef042d453
#
_entry.id   9f2a54b193e7a2c141c7927ef042d453
#
_cell.length_a   1.000
_cell.length_b   1.000
_cell.length_c   1.000
_cell.angle_alpha   90.00
_cell.angle_beta   90.00
_cell.angle_gamma   90.00
#
_symmetry.space_group_name_H-M   'P 1'
#
loop_
_entity.id
_entity.type
_entity.pdbx_description
1 polymer ?
#
loop_
_entity_poly.entity_id
_entity_poly.type
_entity_poly.pdbx_seq_one_letter_code
_entity_poly.pdbx_strand_id
1 'polypeptide(L)'
;MTDDLPDPPLGPRLRELRQRRGLSIKAAADQAGLSASFLSLVEREQSDLAMNRLLRLLQIYGASLRDLAGPAAAPSAVVRHGEEARAHSPGEHIDAYLLVADTDRPLVPMVWVYEPGAAMNETVALPTDHFSHVIAGNVTVETDDGDHALGPGDTIYLRAGRRFRIRNGDDGIARILGCGIATHASALFGAGG
;
A
#
# COMPACT_ATOMS: atom_id res chain seq x y z
N MET A 1 -20.34 13.00 -8.92
CA MET A 1 -21.16 12.70 -7.72
C MET A 1 -20.14 12.17 -6.71
N THR A 2 -19.56 13.08 -5.93
CA THR A 2 -18.63 12.76 -4.85
C THR A 2 -19.40 11.98 -3.80
N ASP A 3 -19.03 10.74 -3.60
CA ASP A 3 -19.57 9.85 -2.57
C ASP A 3 -19.19 10.46 -1.22
N ASP A 4 -20.15 11.09 -0.58
CA ASP A 4 -20.05 11.74 0.73
C ASP A 4 -20.12 10.62 1.78
N LEU A 5 -19.06 9.84 1.90
CA LEU A 5 -18.90 8.91 3.02
C LEU A 5 -18.77 9.78 4.28
N PRO A 6 -19.64 9.60 5.28
CA PRO A 6 -19.56 10.38 6.51
C PRO A 6 -18.17 10.16 7.14
N ASP A 7 -17.45 11.26 7.38
CA ASP A 7 -16.19 11.23 8.10
C ASP A 7 -16.38 10.43 9.40
N PRO A 8 -15.51 9.46 9.67
CA PRO A 8 -15.63 8.67 10.89
C PRO A 8 -15.57 9.62 12.10
N PRO A 9 -16.49 9.50 13.05
CA PRO A 9 -16.61 10.43 14.16
C PRO A 9 -15.30 10.44 14.99
N LEU A 10 -14.64 11.60 15.05
CA LEU A 10 -13.34 11.80 15.69
C LEU A 10 -13.35 11.48 17.18
N GLY A 11 -14.40 11.92 17.89
CA GLY A 11 -14.50 11.80 19.35
C GLY A 11 -14.53 10.37 19.83
N PRO A 12 -15.43 9.50 19.33
CA PRO A 12 -15.46 8.07 19.64
C PRO A 12 -14.11 7.39 19.35
N ARG A 13 -13.43 7.79 18.29
CA ARG A 13 -12.15 7.19 17.93
C ARG A 13 -11.03 7.58 18.91
N LEU A 14 -10.96 8.83 19.30
CA LEU A 14 -10.03 9.28 20.34
C LEU A 14 -10.27 8.54 21.67
N ARG A 15 -11.55 8.33 22.03
CA ARG A 15 -11.91 7.58 23.23
C ARG A 15 -11.41 6.13 23.15
N GLU A 16 -11.57 5.46 22.03
CA GLU A 16 -11.09 4.10 21.81
C GLU A 16 -9.57 4.01 21.94
N LEU A 17 -8.83 4.91 21.29
CA LEU A 17 -7.36 4.97 21.36
C LEU A 17 -6.88 5.18 22.81
N ARG A 18 -7.52 6.09 23.54
CA ARG A 18 -7.24 6.30 24.97
C ARG A 18 -7.46 5.03 25.79
N GLN A 19 -8.59 4.35 25.57
CA GLN A 19 -8.94 3.12 26.29
C GLN A 19 -7.97 1.97 25.99
N ARG A 20 -7.56 1.80 24.73
CA ARG A 20 -6.53 0.83 24.35
C ARG A 20 -5.22 1.09 25.06
N ARG A 21 -4.87 2.35 25.30
CA ARG A 21 -3.68 2.74 26.08
C ARG A 21 -3.86 2.54 27.59
N GLY A 22 -5.05 2.16 28.05
CA GLY A 22 -5.35 1.97 29.48
C GLY A 22 -5.45 3.28 30.28
N LEU A 23 -5.61 4.44 29.61
CA LEU A 23 -5.65 5.73 30.25
C LEU A 23 -7.07 6.12 30.68
N SER A 24 -7.23 6.58 31.93
CA SER A 24 -8.44 7.28 32.34
C SER A 24 -8.53 8.65 31.64
N ILE A 25 -9.74 9.19 31.54
CA ILE A 25 -9.94 10.51 30.93
C ILE A 25 -9.15 11.61 31.67
N LYS A 26 -9.07 11.51 32.99
CA LYS A 26 -8.29 12.44 33.85
C LYS A 26 -6.80 12.32 33.51
N ALA A 27 -6.25 11.10 33.51
CA ALA A 27 -4.82 10.88 33.24
C ALA A 27 -4.42 11.35 31.82
N ALA A 28 -5.25 11.13 30.82
CA ALA A 28 -5.01 11.59 29.46
C ALA A 28 -5.07 13.12 29.36
N ALA A 29 -6.06 13.75 29.99
CA ALA A 29 -6.21 15.21 30.04
C ALA A 29 -5.02 15.88 30.72
N ASP A 30 -4.61 15.37 31.89
CA ASP A 30 -3.45 15.89 32.63
C ASP A 30 -2.16 15.84 31.79
N GLN A 31 -1.90 14.73 31.09
CA GLN A 31 -0.73 14.58 30.19
C GLN A 31 -0.81 15.50 28.96
N ALA A 32 -2.02 15.77 28.46
CA ALA A 32 -2.24 16.64 27.33
C ALA A 32 -2.27 18.14 27.67
N GLY A 33 -2.31 18.48 28.97
CA GLY A 33 -2.51 19.86 29.41
C GLY A 33 -3.93 20.37 29.13
N LEU A 34 -4.92 19.49 29.25
CA LEU A 34 -6.35 19.76 29.04
C LEU A 34 -7.13 19.54 30.35
N SER A 35 -8.33 20.10 30.44
CA SER A 35 -9.25 19.69 31.50
C SER A 35 -9.94 18.36 31.14
N ALA A 36 -10.21 17.53 32.15
CA ALA A 36 -10.94 16.28 31.93
C ALA A 36 -12.35 16.50 31.36
N SER A 37 -13.00 17.60 31.73
CA SER A 37 -14.31 17.99 31.18
C SER A 37 -14.22 18.35 29.70
N PHE A 38 -13.19 19.10 29.30
CA PHE A 38 -12.99 19.44 27.90
C PHE A 38 -12.72 18.20 27.04
N LEU A 39 -11.82 17.31 27.50
CA LEU A 39 -11.55 16.06 26.79
C LEU A 39 -12.80 15.18 26.71
N SER A 40 -13.63 15.16 27.75
CA SER A 40 -14.92 14.46 27.72
C SER A 40 -15.90 15.03 26.71
N LEU A 41 -15.92 16.35 26.51
CA LEU A 41 -16.74 17.00 25.47
C LEU A 41 -16.24 16.65 24.06
N VAL A 42 -14.94 16.66 23.85
CA VAL A 42 -14.31 16.25 22.58
C VAL A 42 -14.65 14.81 22.26
N GLU A 43 -14.50 13.88 23.20
CA GLU A 43 -14.82 12.45 22.98
C GLU A 43 -16.32 12.18 22.71
N ARG A 44 -17.19 13.14 23.01
CA ARG A 44 -18.63 13.10 22.71
C ARG A 44 -19.02 13.97 21.52
N GLU A 45 -18.04 14.54 20.82
CA GLU A 45 -18.25 15.45 19.68
C GLU A 45 -19.06 16.70 20.00
N GLN A 46 -18.95 17.14 21.26
CA GLN A 46 -19.59 18.34 21.78
C GLN A 46 -18.65 19.54 21.88
N SER A 47 -17.41 19.39 21.38
CA SER A 47 -16.42 20.46 21.33
C SER A 47 -15.37 20.15 20.26
N ASP A 48 -14.95 21.18 19.55
CA ASP A 48 -13.88 21.07 18.57
C ASP A 48 -12.51 20.94 19.23
N LEU A 49 -11.59 20.26 18.55
CA LEU A 49 -10.23 20.06 18.98
C LEU A 49 -9.23 20.64 17.97
N ALA A 50 -8.46 21.62 18.40
CA ALA A 50 -7.41 22.17 17.57
C ALA A 50 -6.37 21.13 17.18
N MET A 51 -5.85 21.18 15.95
CA MET A 51 -4.93 20.19 15.38
C MET A 51 -3.69 19.92 16.26
N ASN A 52 -3.09 20.95 16.83
CA ASN A 52 -1.94 20.79 17.74
C ASN A 52 -2.25 19.99 18.99
N ARG A 53 -3.46 20.11 19.53
CA ARG A 53 -3.94 19.33 20.68
C ARG A 53 -4.26 17.90 20.29
N LEU A 54 -4.83 17.70 19.08
CA LEU A 54 -5.06 16.38 18.50
C LEU A 54 -3.75 15.60 18.36
N LEU A 55 -2.73 16.20 17.73
CA LEU A 55 -1.42 15.56 17.57
C LEU A 55 -0.79 15.20 18.92
N ARG A 56 -0.94 16.07 19.92
CA ARG A 56 -0.44 15.78 21.27
C ARG A 56 -1.17 14.60 21.94
N LEU A 57 -2.50 14.51 21.80
CA LEU A 57 -3.27 13.35 22.28
C LEU A 57 -2.86 12.07 21.59
N LEU A 58 -2.69 12.10 20.28
CA LEU A 58 -2.23 10.93 19.50
C LEU A 58 -0.86 10.46 19.99
N GLN A 59 0.08 11.36 20.21
CA GLN A 59 1.40 11.04 20.76
C GLN A 59 1.28 10.36 22.14
N ILE A 60 0.43 10.86 23.04
CA ILE A 60 0.17 10.29 24.36
C ILE A 60 -0.44 8.88 24.24
N TYR A 61 -1.34 8.69 23.27
CA TYR A 61 -1.99 7.40 23.02
C TYR A 61 -1.08 6.40 22.28
N GLY A 62 0.08 6.85 21.77
CA GLY A 62 0.95 6.05 20.92
C GLY A 62 0.33 5.71 19.58
N ALA A 63 -0.44 6.65 19.04
CA ALA A 63 -1.21 6.55 17.80
C ALA A 63 -0.77 7.61 16.78
N SER A 64 -1.12 7.40 15.53
CA SER A 64 -0.91 8.30 14.40
C SER A 64 -2.24 8.88 13.88
N LEU A 65 -2.17 9.84 12.97
CA LEU A 65 -3.37 10.34 12.28
C LEU A 65 -4.11 9.23 11.50
N ARG A 66 -3.38 8.25 10.97
CA ARG A 66 -3.95 7.09 10.29
C ARG A 66 -4.87 6.28 11.21
N ASP A 67 -4.53 6.20 12.50
CA ASP A 67 -5.33 5.47 13.49
C ASP A 67 -6.68 6.15 13.78
N LEU A 68 -6.86 7.41 13.40
CA LEU A 68 -8.15 8.10 13.52
C LEU A 68 -9.16 7.66 12.46
N ALA A 69 -8.70 7.26 11.30
CA ALA A 69 -9.58 6.76 10.23
C ALA A 69 -10.35 5.48 10.62
N GLY A 70 -10.12 4.97 11.82
CA GLY A 70 -10.72 3.73 12.31
C GLY A 70 -9.90 2.51 11.88
N PRO A 71 -10.24 1.31 12.36
CA PRO A 71 -9.81 0.13 11.67
C PRO A 71 -10.39 0.26 10.27
N ALA A 72 -9.51 0.41 9.26
CA ALA A 72 -9.92 0.12 7.91
C ALA A 72 -10.70 -1.20 8.00
N ALA A 73 -11.91 -1.26 7.44
CA ALA A 73 -12.66 -2.51 7.35
C ALA A 73 -11.63 -3.57 7.00
N ALA A 74 -11.56 -4.66 7.78
CA ALA A 74 -10.47 -5.63 7.65
C ALA A 74 -10.28 -5.88 6.16
N PRO A 75 -9.11 -5.59 5.58
CA PRO A 75 -8.97 -5.51 4.14
C PRO A 75 -9.49 -6.79 3.55
N SER A 76 -10.41 -6.69 2.60
CA SER A 76 -11.07 -7.84 2.00
C SER A 76 -9.99 -8.86 1.60
N ALA A 77 -10.17 -10.11 1.95
CA ALA A 77 -9.29 -11.18 1.47
C ALA A 77 -9.45 -11.40 -0.06
N VAL A 78 -10.45 -10.77 -0.67
CA VAL A 78 -10.78 -10.89 -2.09
C VAL A 78 -10.68 -9.53 -2.75
N VAL A 79 -9.90 -9.44 -3.81
CA VAL A 79 -9.91 -8.35 -4.79
C VAL A 79 -10.64 -8.86 -6.02
N ARG A 80 -11.69 -8.17 -6.46
CA ARG A 80 -12.47 -8.56 -7.64
C ARG A 80 -11.83 -7.99 -8.89
N HIS A 81 -11.98 -8.71 -10.00
CA HIS A 81 -11.53 -8.22 -11.30
C HIS A 81 -12.19 -6.87 -11.64
N GLY A 82 -11.36 -5.89 -12.01
CA GLY A 82 -11.79 -4.52 -12.26
C GLY A 82 -11.83 -3.60 -11.02
N GLU A 83 -11.59 -4.15 -9.82
CA GLU A 83 -11.51 -3.41 -8.54
C GLU A 83 -10.06 -3.31 -8.02
N GLU A 84 -9.09 -3.81 -8.80
CA GLU A 84 -7.68 -3.79 -8.42
C GLU A 84 -7.16 -2.35 -8.33
N ALA A 85 -6.45 -2.05 -7.27
CA ALA A 85 -5.78 -0.75 -7.14
C ALA A 85 -4.61 -0.66 -8.13
N ARG A 86 -4.51 0.48 -8.82
CA ARG A 86 -3.35 0.75 -9.68
C ARG A 86 -2.13 1.02 -8.82
N ALA A 87 -1.00 0.46 -9.24
CA ALA A 87 0.31 0.74 -8.69
C ALA A 87 1.12 1.63 -9.64
N HIS A 88 2.28 2.08 -9.17
CA HIS A 88 3.21 2.82 -10.01
C HIS A 88 3.71 1.94 -11.18
N SER A 89 3.68 2.50 -12.38
CA SER A 89 4.17 1.81 -13.56
C SER A 89 5.70 1.90 -13.66
N PRO A 90 6.40 0.81 -13.99
CA PRO A 90 7.84 0.83 -14.20
C PRO A 90 8.25 1.40 -15.58
N GLY A 91 7.29 1.79 -16.43
CA GLY A 91 7.56 2.33 -17.76
C GLY A 91 6.31 2.81 -18.47
N GLU A 92 6.49 3.48 -19.61
CA GLU A 92 5.38 3.88 -20.47
C GLU A 92 4.70 2.65 -21.08
N HIS A 93 3.39 2.72 -21.27
CA HIS A 93 2.60 1.62 -21.85
C HIS A 93 2.62 0.32 -21.01
N ILE A 94 2.85 0.46 -19.71
CA ILE A 94 2.79 -0.63 -18.73
C ILE A 94 1.79 -0.23 -17.65
N ASP A 95 0.75 -1.01 -17.47
CA ASP A 95 -0.16 -0.88 -16.33
C ASP A 95 0.24 -1.87 -15.23
N ALA A 96 0.17 -1.43 -13.97
CA ALA A 96 0.46 -2.25 -12.80
C ALA A 96 -0.74 -2.27 -11.86
N TYR A 97 -1.13 -3.46 -11.39
CA TYR A 97 -2.28 -3.67 -10.54
C TYR A 97 -1.93 -4.50 -9.32
N LEU A 98 -2.38 -4.04 -8.14
CA LEU A 98 -2.27 -4.76 -6.88
C LEU A 98 -3.37 -5.83 -6.79
N LEU A 99 -3.00 -7.06 -6.50
CA LEU A 99 -3.94 -8.15 -6.25
C LEU A 99 -4.27 -8.34 -4.76
N VAL A 100 -3.94 -7.36 -3.95
CA VAL A 100 -4.25 -7.30 -2.51
C VAL A 100 -4.85 -5.94 -2.19
N ALA A 101 -5.81 -5.93 -1.26
CA ALA A 101 -6.43 -4.69 -0.77
C ALA A 101 -5.56 -3.97 0.28
N ASP A 102 -4.50 -4.62 0.77
CA ASP A 102 -3.63 -4.12 1.83
C ASP A 102 -2.18 -4.50 1.54
N THR A 103 -1.30 -3.51 1.48
CA THR A 103 0.13 -3.69 1.21
C THR A 103 0.97 -3.94 2.47
N ASP A 104 0.37 -3.86 3.67
CA ASP A 104 1.02 -4.20 4.95
C ASP A 104 1.11 -5.74 5.17
N ARG A 105 1.08 -6.51 4.10
CA ARG A 105 1.20 -7.98 4.12
C ARG A 105 2.58 -8.43 3.69
N PRO A 106 3.05 -9.59 4.18
CA PRO A 106 4.37 -10.11 3.80
C PRO A 106 4.52 -10.34 2.31
N LEU A 107 3.44 -10.68 1.61
CA LEU A 107 3.42 -10.92 0.17
C LEU A 107 2.51 -9.91 -0.52
N VAL A 108 3.02 -9.25 -1.55
CA VAL A 108 2.27 -8.30 -2.37
C VAL A 108 2.27 -8.79 -3.83
N PRO A 109 1.30 -9.63 -4.20
CA PRO A 109 1.14 -10.07 -5.58
C PRO A 109 0.62 -8.93 -6.45
N MET A 110 1.15 -8.86 -7.67
CA MET A 110 0.81 -7.84 -8.67
C MET A 110 0.69 -8.46 -10.05
N VAL A 111 -0.09 -7.79 -10.89
CA VAL A 111 -0.10 -8.05 -12.33
C VAL A 111 0.38 -6.81 -13.07
N TRP A 112 1.30 -7.01 -14.00
CA TRP A 112 1.72 -6.01 -14.97
C TRP A 112 1.17 -6.38 -16.32
N VAL A 113 0.64 -5.38 -17.02
CA VAL A 113 0.13 -5.49 -18.39
C VAL A 113 1.01 -4.62 -19.28
N TYR A 114 1.75 -5.25 -20.16
CA TYR A 114 2.64 -4.61 -21.11
C TYR A 114 1.95 -4.51 -22.46
N GLU A 115 1.80 -3.33 -23.00
CA GLU A 115 1.39 -3.14 -24.39
C GLU A 115 2.50 -3.62 -25.36
N PRO A 116 2.19 -3.83 -26.66
CA PRO A 116 3.21 -4.16 -27.65
C PRO A 116 4.36 -3.15 -27.67
N GLY A 117 5.59 -3.64 -27.63
CA GLY A 117 6.80 -2.80 -27.61
C GLY A 117 7.13 -2.13 -26.26
N ALA A 118 6.27 -2.27 -25.26
CA ALA A 118 6.50 -1.67 -23.94
C ALA A 118 7.71 -2.30 -23.22
N ALA A 119 8.47 -1.46 -22.55
CA ALA A 119 9.61 -1.89 -21.76
C ALA A 119 9.72 -1.08 -20.47
N MET A 120 10.26 -1.68 -19.42
CA MET A 120 10.63 -0.94 -18.22
C MET A 120 11.61 0.19 -18.59
N ASN A 121 11.47 1.36 -17.97
CA ASN A 121 12.34 2.50 -18.25
C ASN A 121 13.79 2.23 -17.84
N GLU A 122 13.96 1.49 -16.75
CA GLU A 122 15.26 1.25 -16.13
C GLU A 122 15.46 -0.22 -15.79
N THR A 123 16.74 -0.63 -15.72
CA THR A 123 17.14 -1.89 -15.11
C THR A 123 17.09 -1.73 -13.60
N VAL A 124 16.35 -2.58 -12.92
CA VAL A 124 16.16 -2.54 -11.48
C VAL A 124 16.79 -3.75 -10.79
N ALA A 125 17.11 -3.61 -9.49
CA ALA A 125 17.48 -4.71 -8.62
C ALA A 125 16.63 -4.63 -7.36
N LEU A 126 15.87 -5.69 -7.08
CA LEU A 126 15.06 -5.74 -5.87
C LEU A 126 15.88 -6.32 -4.72
N PRO A 127 15.71 -5.78 -3.51
CA PRO A 127 16.49 -6.22 -2.35
C PRO A 127 16.01 -7.56 -1.76
N THR A 128 14.95 -8.15 -2.30
CA THR A 128 14.42 -9.48 -1.93
C THR A 128 14.26 -10.34 -3.15
N ASP A 129 14.21 -11.65 -2.90
CA ASP A 129 13.84 -12.64 -3.90
C ASP A 129 12.41 -12.36 -4.39
N HIS A 130 12.20 -12.55 -5.68
CA HIS A 130 10.89 -12.43 -6.32
C HIS A 130 10.80 -13.35 -7.52
N PHE A 131 9.60 -13.59 -7.99
CA PHE A 131 9.37 -14.31 -9.23
C PHE A 131 8.48 -13.50 -10.17
N SER A 132 8.58 -13.80 -11.46
CA SER A 132 7.66 -13.34 -12.48
C SER A 132 7.18 -14.55 -13.29
N HIS A 133 5.86 -14.68 -13.43
CA HIS A 133 5.19 -15.75 -14.17
C HIS A 133 4.38 -15.14 -15.31
N VAL A 134 4.61 -15.61 -16.53
CA VAL A 134 3.90 -15.11 -17.70
C VAL A 134 2.53 -15.77 -17.80
N ILE A 135 1.47 -14.95 -17.67
CA ILE A 135 0.07 -15.42 -17.81
C ILE A 135 -0.33 -15.46 -19.30
N ALA A 136 0.08 -14.45 -20.08
CA ALA A 136 -0.27 -14.31 -21.48
C ALA A 136 0.77 -13.44 -22.21
N GLY A 137 0.88 -13.61 -23.52
CA GLY A 137 1.86 -12.91 -24.36
C GLY A 137 3.28 -13.43 -24.15
N ASN A 138 4.25 -12.74 -24.75
CA ASN A 138 5.66 -13.09 -24.67
C ASN A 138 6.46 -11.91 -24.12
N VAL A 139 7.44 -12.17 -23.30
CA VAL A 139 8.34 -11.13 -22.79
C VAL A 139 9.78 -11.58 -22.86
N THR A 140 10.69 -10.62 -22.88
CA THR A 140 12.11 -10.86 -22.67
C THR A 140 12.49 -10.27 -21.31
N VAL A 141 13.11 -11.07 -20.45
CA VAL A 141 13.73 -10.61 -19.21
C VAL A 141 15.23 -10.51 -19.45
N GLU A 142 15.73 -9.28 -19.51
CA GLU A 142 17.15 -8.96 -19.64
C GLU A 142 17.78 -9.03 -18.25
N THR A 143 18.87 -9.77 -18.10
CA THR A 143 19.61 -9.92 -16.81
C THR A 143 21.11 -9.83 -17.04
N ASP A 144 21.92 -9.79 -15.98
CA ASP A 144 23.37 -9.70 -16.08
C ASP A 144 24.01 -10.92 -16.76
N ASP A 145 23.34 -12.07 -16.81
CA ASP A 145 23.82 -13.31 -17.46
C ASP A 145 23.15 -13.60 -18.80
N GLY A 146 22.34 -12.67 -19.31
CA GLY A 146 21.75 -12.73 -20.66
C GLY A 146 20.26 -12.49 -20.68
N ASP A 147 19.71 -12.59 -21.88
CA ASP A 147 18.30 -12.40 -22.17
C ASP A 147 17.54 -13.73 -22.12
N HIS A 148 16.42 -13.73 -21.41
CA HIS A 148 15.54 -14.88 -21.28
C HIS A 148 14.20 -14.58 -21.97
N ALA A 149 13.92 -15.24 -23.08
CA ALA A 149 12.60 -15.18 -23.72
C ALA A 149 11.63 -16.10 -22.98
N LEU A 150 10.50 -15.55 -22.52
CA LEU A 150 9.49 -16.26 -21.74
C LEU A 150 8.13 -16.14 -22.45
N GLY A 151 7.43 -17.26 -22.51
CA GLY A 151 6.05 -17.37 -23.01
C GLY A 151 5.05 -17.74 -21.90
N PRO A 152 3.76 -17.90 -22.24
CA PRO A 152 2.71 -18.25 -21.30
C PRO A 152 3.03 -19.55 -20.54
N GLY A 153 2.97 -19.49 -19.20
CA GLY A 153 3.30 -20.60 -18.32
C GLY A 153 4.76 -20.63 -17.85
N ASP A 154 5.64 -19.85 -18.46
CA ASP A 154 7.03 -19.76 -18.02
C ASP A 154 7.17 -18.90 -16.76
N THR A 155 8.16 -19.23 -15.95
CA THR A 155 8.48 -18.50 -14.71
C THR A 155 9.97 -18.23 -14.62
N ILE A 156 10.31 -17.01 -14.25
CA ILE A 156 11.67 -16.67 -13.85
C ILE A 156 11.71 -16.36 -12.35
N TYR A 157 12.70 -16.91 -11.66
CA TYR A 157 12.97 -16.60 -10.25
C TYR A 157 14.24 -15.75 -10.18
N LEU A 158 14.12 -14.56 -9.60
CA LEU A 158 15.19 -13.60 -9.48
C LEU A 158 15.57 -13.42 -8.00
N ARG A 159 16.83 -13.70 -7.69
CA ARG A 159 17.37 -13.53 -6.33
C ARG A 159 17.53 -12.06 -5.98
N ALA A 160 17.51 -11.77 -4.70
CA ALA A 160 17.79 -10.46 -4.15
C ALA A 160 19.07 -9.85 -4.75
N GLY A 161 19.00 -8.59 -5.16
CA GLY A 161 20.12 -7.86 -5.77
C GLY A 161 20.38 -8.19 -7.25
N ARG A 162 19.67 -9.16 -7.83
CA ARG A 162 19.80 -9.45 -9.27
C ARG A 162 19.23 -8.33 -10.09
N ARG A 163 19.98 -7.82 -11.03
CA ARG A 163 19.53 -6.77 -11.96
C ARG A 163 18.70 -7.39 -13.08
N PHE A 164 17.59 -6.75 -13.40
CA PHE A 164 16.74 -7.16 -14.50
C PHE A 164 15.97 -5.99 -15.11
N ARG A 165 15.52 -6.19 -16.33
CA ARG A 165 14.61 -5.33 -17.06
C ARG A 165 13.68 -6.22 -17.88
N ILE A 166 12.39 -5.90 -17.95
CA ILE A 166 11.42 -6.66 -18.73
C ILE A 166 10.94 -5.81 -19.89
N ARG A 167 10.91 -6.42 -21.07
CA ARG A 167 10.31 -5.82 -22.28
C ARG A 167 9.34 -6.79 -22.94
N ASN A 168 8.28 -6.25 -23.50
CA ASN A 168 7.39 -6.96 -24.40
C ASN A 168 7.87 -6.76 -25.86
N GLY A 169 7.70 -7.77 -26.68
CA GLY A 169 7.84 -7.64 -28.14
C GLY A 169 6.63 -6.93 -28.76
N ASP A 170 6.56 -6.94 -30.08
CA ASP A 170 5.48 -6.26 -30.83
C ASP A 170 4.25 -7.15 -31.09
N ASP A 171 4.24 -8.40 -30.58
CA ASP A 171 3.28 -9.44 -30.94
C ASP A 171 1.95 -9.39 -30.18
N GLY A 172 1.71 -8.36 -29.37
CA GLY A 172 0.48 -8.22 -28.60
C GLY A 172 0.70 -7.91 -27.13
N ILE A 173 -0.38 -7.88 -26.35
CA ILE A 173 -0.35 -7.57 -24.93
C ILE A 173 0.25 -8.74 -24.16
N ALA A 174 1.22 -8.46 -23.29
CA ALA A 174 1.74 -9.44 -22.34
C ALA A 174 1.24 -9.17 -20.92
N ARG A 175 0.96 -10.23 -20.17
CA ARG A 175 0.52 -10.18 -18.78
C ARG A 175 1.44 -11.02 -17.90
N ILE A 176 1.96 -10.41 -16.85
CA ILE A 176 2.91 -11.03 -15.93
C ILE A 176 2.36 -10.93 -14.52
N LEU A 177 2.28 -12.07 -13.83
CA LEU A 177 2.07 -12.13 -12.39
C LEU A 177 3.42 -12.15 -11.70
N GLY A 178 3.64 -11.30 -10.73
CA GLY A 178 4.80 -11.35 -9.85
C GLY A 178 4.42 -11.15 -8.41
N CYS A 179 5.29 -11.55 -7.52
CA CYS A 179 5.12 -11.36 -6.09
C CYS A 179 6.45 -11.00 -5.45
N GLY A 180 6.43 -9.95 -4.64
CA GLY A 180 7.53 -9.50 -3.82
C GLY A 180 7.14 -9.44 -2.34
N ILE A 181 8.15 -9.30 -1.47
CA ILE A 181 7.94 -9.15 -0.02
C ILE A 181 7.70 -7.66 0.31
N ALA A 182 6.70 -7.37 1.12
CA ALA A 182 6.20 -6.02 1.41
C ALA A 182 7.23 -5.03 2.00
N THR A 183 8.31 -5.50 2.61
CA THR A 183 9.40 -4.62 3.10
C THR A 183 9.98 -3.71 2.03
N HIS A 184 9.60 -3.91 0.77
CA HIS A 184 10.08 -3.19 -0.41
C HIS A 184 8.94 -2.69 -1.31
N ALA A 185 7.70 -2.80 -0.86
CA ALA A 185 6.55 -2.23 -1.58
C ALA A 185 6.77 -0.75 -1.90
N SER A 186 7.38 0.02 -1.00
CA SER A 186 7.73 1.42 -1.25
C SER A 186 8.76 1.62 -2.38
N ALA A 187 9.64 0.67 -2.63
CA ALA A 187 10.60 0.75 -3.74
C ALA A 187 9.98 0.41 -5.10
N LEU A 188 8.95 -0.48 -5.10
CA LEU A 188 8.20 -0.84 -6.29
C LEU A 188 7.02 0.10 -6.57
N PHE A 189 6.50 0.77 -5.53
CA PHE A 189 5.27 1.56 -5.61
C PHE A 189 5.51 3.07 -5.63
N GLY A 190 6.76 3.54 -5.57
CA GLY A 190 7.09 4.96 -5.46
C GLY A 190 6.39 5.57 -4.25
N ALA A 191 7.10 6.12 -3.29
CA ALA A 191 6.50 7.00 -2.31
C ALA A 191 5.85 8.15 -3.09
N GLY A 192 4.54 8.10 -3.25
CA GLY A 192 3.77 9.23 -3.73
C GLY A 192 4.00 10.36 -2.74
N GLY A 193 4.72 11.41 -3.19
CA GLY A 193 4.86 12.68 -2.51
C GLY A 193 3.55 13.45 -2.51
#